data_5e9ebd68674d759594f6f3716110552a
#
_entry.id   5e9ebd68674d759594f6f3716110552a
#
_cell.length_a   1.000
_cell.length_b   1.000
_cell.length_c   1.000
_cell.angle_alpha   90.00
_cell.angle_beta   90.00
_cell.angle_gamma   90.00
#
_symmetry.space_group_name_H-M   'P 1'
#
loop_
_entity.id
_entity.type
_entity.pdbx_description
1 polymer ?
#
loop_
_entity_poly.entity_id
_entity_poly.type
_entity_poly.pdbx_seq_one_letter_code
_entity_poly.pdbx_strand_id
1 'polypeptide(L)'
;MRKAFICPTKYVQGEDELLNLGYFVKTFGDSALLIALDSDVERVKEKLDKTAEKFGVKFVPSNFRGQCSRQEVERLRAVAAENKCACIVGMGGGKAIDTSKCVGQGDGVIIVPTIAATDAPTSHSAVLYTEDGEFDDYAYFKQSPSVVLVDTTVVASAPTRFLVSGMGDALSTYFEARANVRSFSRVNASL
;
A
#
# COMPACT_ATOMS: atom_id res chain seq x y z
N MET A 1 19.61 25.32 -0.10
CA MET A 1 19.16 24.02 0.44
C MET A 1 18.23 23.38 -0.59
N ARG A 2 18.51 22.16 -1.06
CA ARG A 2 17.65 21.42 -1.99
C ARG A 2 16.41 20.94 -1.26
N LYS A 3 15.24 21.10 -1.87
CA LYS A 3 13.96 20.57 -1.37
C LYS A 3 13.35 19.71 -2.48
N ALA A 4 12.79 18.57 -2.12
CA ALA A 4 12.06 17.70 -3.03
C ALA A 4 10.72 17.32 -2.41
N PHE A 5 9.75 17.06 -3.27
CA PHE A 5 8.45 16.54 -2.91
C PHE A 5 8.18 15.30 -3.79
N ILE A 6 7.96 14.16 -3.15
CA ILE A 6 7.66 12.88 -3.81
C ILE A 6 6.29 12.45 -3.30
N CYS A 7 5.38 12.14 -4.20
CA CYS A 7 4.02 11.74 -3.86
C CYS A 7 3.49 10.70 -4.87
N PRO A 8 2.39 10.00 -4.56
CA PRO A 8 1.68 9.17 -5.51
C PRO A 8 1.28 9.96 -6.76
N THR A 9 1.23 9.28 -7.91
CA THR A 9 0.76 9.90 -9.15
C THR A 9 -0.71 10.30 -9.04
N LYS A 10 -1.50 9.48 -8.35
CA LYS A 10 -2.92 9.76 -8.07
C LYS A 10 -3.22 9.44 -6.61
N TYR A 11 -3.85 10.39 -5.92
CA TYR A 11 -4.46 10.19 -4.62
C TYR A 11 -5.94 10.47 -4.74
N VAL A 12 -6.76 9.48 -4.41
CA VAL A 12 -8.22 9.54 -4.51
C VAL A 12 -8.81 9.16 -3.16
N GLN A 13 -9.74 9.97 -2.68
CA GLN A 13 -10.39 9.75 -1.39
C GLN A 13 -11.87 10.12 -1.48
N GLY A 14 -12.73 9.24 -0.98
CA GLY A 14 -14.16 9.49 -0.90
C GLY A 14 -14.92 8.35 -0.27
N GLU A 15 -16.23 8.57 -0.08
CA GLU A 15 -17.13 7.49 0.33
C GLU A 15 -17.32 6.51 -0.83
N ASP A 16 -17.26 5.20 -0.52
CA ASP A 16 -17.46 4.12 -1.48
C ASP A 16 -16.50 4.12 -2.69
N GLU A 17 -15.34 4.78 -2.58
CA GLU A 17 -14.37 4.85 -3.68
C GLU A 17 -13.84 3.47 -4.10
N LEU A 18 -13.92 2.46 -3.25
CA LEU A 18 -13.55 1.10 -3.61
C LEU A 18 -14.38 0.55 -4.80
N LEU A 19 -15.60 1.07 -5.01
CA LEU A 19 -16.42 0.76 -6.19
C LEU A 19 -15.81 1.26 -7.52
N ASN A 20 -14.79 2.10 -7.46
CA ASN A 20 -14.06 2.60 -8.62
C ASN A 20 -12.66 1.96 -8.76
N LEU A 21 -12.28 1.01 -7.91
CA LEU A 21 -10.98 0.32 -7.99
C LEU A 21 -10.72 -0.28 -9.37
N GLY A 22 -11.73 -0.92 -9.97
CA GLY A 22 -11.62 -1.51 -11.30
C GLY A 22 -11.28 -0.50 -12.40
N TYR A 23 -11.72 0.75 -12.29
CA TYR A 23 -11.32 1.81 -13.21
C TYR A 23 -9.80 2.03 -13.19
N PHE A 24 -9.18 2.03 -12.02
CA PHE A 24 -7.74 2.21 -11.90
C PHE A 24 -6.98 0.95 -12.36
N VAL A 25 -7.45 -0.24 -12.03
CA VAL A 25 -6.88 -1.50 -12.55
C VAL A 25 -6.89 -1.48 -14.07
N LYS A 26 -8.00 -1.07 -14.70
CA LYS A 26 -8.15 -1.02 -16.16
C LYS A 26 -7.14 -0.12 -16.86
N THR A 27 -6.57 0.86 -16.17
CA THR A 27 -5.50 1.70 -16.74
C THR A 27 -4.18 0.94 -16.95
N PHE A 28 -3.99 -0.21 -16.29
CA PHE A 28 -2.82 -1.08 -16.43
C PHE A 28 -3.14 -2.34 -17.25
N GLY A 29 -4.38 -2.81 -17.20
CA GLY A 29 -4.84 -4.00 -17.90
C GLY A 29 -6.12 -4.58 -17.31
N ASP A 30 -6.39 -5.87 -17.56
CA ASP A 30 -7.65 -6.49 -17.20
C ASP A 30 -7.56 -7.36 -15.93
N SER A 31 -6.38 -7.46 -15.30
CA SER A 31 -6.18 -8.30 -14.13
C SER A 31 -5.22 -7.67 -13.13
N ALA A 32 -5.49 -7.89 -11.85
CA ALA A 32 -4.63 -7.44 -10.76
C ALA A 32 -4.41 -8.55 -9.74
N LEU A 33 -3.18 -8.67 -9.22
CA LEU A 33 -2.95 -9.44 -8.00
C LEU A 33 -3.48 -8.62 -6.81
N LEU A 34 -4.44 -9.16 -6.08
CA LEU A 34 -4.98 -8.55 -4.87
C LEU A 34 -4.29 -9.15 -3.64
N ILE A 35 -3.39 -8.40 -3.04
CA ILE A 35 -2.66 -8.76 -1.82
C ILE A 35 -3.39 -8.19 -0.62
N ALA A 36 -3.97 -9.04 0.20
CA ALA A 36 -4.73 -8.64 1.39
C ALA A 36 -4.83 -9.80 2.38
N LEU A 37 -5.24 -9.52 3.61
CA LEU A 37 -5.73 -10.56 4.51
C LEU A 37 -7.10 -11.05 4.03
N ASP A 38 -7.38 -12.35 4.17
CA ASP A 38 -8.68 -12.91 3.80
C ASP A 38 -9.84 -12.20 4.51
N SER A 39 -9.64 -11.79 5.77
CA SER A 39 -10.62 -11.02 6.54
C SER A 39 -10.90 -9.63 5.96
N ASP A 40 -9.90 -8.96 5.37
CA ASP A 40 -10.10 -7.68 4.70
C ASP A 40 -10.87 -7.87 3.39
N VAL A 41 -10.54 -8.91 2.61
CA VAL A 41 -11.25 -9.26 1.38
C VAL A 41 -12.72 -9.55 1.67
N GLU A 42 -13.02 -10.39 2.66
CA GLU A 42 -14.40 -10.75 3.02
C GLU A 42 -15.21 -9.53 3.45
N ARG A 43 -14.61 -8.64 4.24
CA ARG A 43 -15.26 -7.41 4.71
C ARG A 43 -15.73 -6.49 3.59
N VAL A 44 -15.03 -6.47 2.46
CA VAL A 44 -15.32 -5.58 1.33
C VAL A 44 -15.70 -6.34 0.05
N LYS A 45 -15.99 -7.64 0.18
CA LYS A 45 -16.23 -8.54 -0.94
C LYS A 45 -17.27 -8.00 -1.91
N GLU A 46 -18.40 -7.52 -1.42
CA GLU A 46 -19.48 -6.99 -2.26
C GLU A 46 -19.00 -5.81 -3.13
N LYS A 47 -18.17 -4.92 -2.57
CA LYS A 47 -17.61 -3.79 -3.33
C LYS A 47 -16.61 -4.28 -4.38
N LEU A 48 -15.77 -5.28 -4.04
CA LEU A 48 -14.82 -5.87 -4.97
C LEU A 48 -15.54 -6.57 -6.14
N ASP A 49 -16.56 -7.33 -5.86
CA ASP A 49 -17.35 -8.01 -6.90
C ASP A 49 -18.03 -6.98 -7.83
N LYS A 50 -18.66 -5.95 -7.27
CA LYS A 50 -19.30 -4.88 -8.05
C LYS A 50 -18.32 -4.10 -8.93
N THR A 51 -17.16 -3.74 -8.41
CA THR A 51 -16.15 -3.01 -9.21
C THR A 51 -15.55 -3.90 -10.29
N ALA A 52 -15.34 -5.19 -10.00
CA ALA A 52 -14.86 -6.16 -10.98
C ALA A 52 -15.83 -6.31 -12.15
N GLU A 53 -17.12 -6.48 -11.86
CA GLU A 53 -18.18 -6.59 -12.86
C GLU A 53 -18.32 -5.30 -13.68
N LYS A 54 -18.42 -4.15 -12.99
CA LYS A 54 -18.63 -2.84 -13.62
C LYS A 54 -17.54 -2.49 -14.64
N PHE A 55 -16.29 -2.82 -14.36
CA PHE A 55 -15.15 -2.45 -15.21
C PHE A 55 -14.56 -3.61 -16.02
N GLY A 56 -15.09 -4.83 -15.87
CA GLY A 56 -14.60 -6.01 -16.58
C GLY A 56 -13.15 -6.34 -16.22
N VAL A 57 -12.80 -6.29 -14.94
CA VAL A 57 -11.46 -6.62 -14.44
C VAL A 57 -11.51 -7.88 -13.58
N LYS A 58 -10.38 -8.58 -13.52
CA LYS A 58 -10.23 -9.79 -12.69
C LYS A 58 -9.28 -9.50 -11.54
N PHE A 59 -9.73 -9.71 -10.30
CA PHE A 59 -8.85 -9.80 -9.15
C PHE A 59 -8.39 -11.23 -8.94
N VAL A 60 -7.09 -11.42 -8.73
CA VAL A 60 -6.48 -12.68 -8.30
C VAL A 60 -6.13 -12.52 -6.81
N PRO A 61 -7.00 -12.98 -5.89
CA PRO A 61 -6.75 -12.81 -4.47
C PRO A 61 -5.57 -13.67 -4.03
N SER A 62 -4.72 -13.09 -3.21
CA SER A 62 -3.61 -13.79 -2.59
C SER A 62 -3.50 -13.35 -1.13
N ASN A 63 -3.77 -14.29 -0.22
CA ASN A 63 -3.72 -14.03 1.21
C ASN A 63 -2.30 -13.59 1.61
N PHE A 64 -2.22 -12.44 2.27
CA PHE A 64 -1.01 -11.90 2.86
C PHE A 64 -0.68 -12.64 4.16
N ARG A 65 0.55 -13.16 4.28
CA ARG A 65 0.96 -14.02 5.40
C ARG A 65 1.44 -13.28 6.65
N GLY A 66 1.22 -11.98 6.73
CA GLY A 66 1.40 -11.18 7.95
C GLY A 66 2.72 -10.44 8.07
N GLN A 67 3.77 -10.80 7.32
CA GLN A 67 5.05 -10.11 7.34
C GLN A 67 5.47 -9.65 5.95
N CYS A 68 6.05 -8.43 5.88
CA CYS A 68 6.71 -7.94 4.67
C CYS A 68 8.13 -8.54 4.61
N SER A 69 8.22 -9.83 4.30
CA SER A 69 9.50 -10.54 4.18
C SER A 69 9.91 -10.75 2.73
N ARG A 70 11.22 -10.97 2.51
CA ARG A 70 11.75 -11.25 1.17
C ARG A 70 11.10 -12.50 0.56
N GLN A 71 10.86 -13.53 1.38
CA GLN A 71 10.21 -14.77 0.94
C GLN A 71 8.75 -14.52 0.52
N GLU A 72 8.00 -13.74 1.30
CA GLU A 72 6.61 -13.40 0.95
C GLU A 72 6.54 -12.55 -0.34
N VAL A 73 7.45 -11.61 -0.52
CA VAL A 73 7.56 -10.81 -1.75
C VAL A 73 7.81 -11.71 -2.97
N GLU A 74 8.79 -12.64 -2.88
CA GLU A 74 9.08 -13.56 -3.99
C GLU A 74 7.91 -14.50 -4.29
N ARG A 75 7.24 -15.02 -3.27
CA ARG A 75 6.04 -15.84 -3.44
C ARG A 75 4.96 -15.09 -4.21
N LEU A 76 4.68 -13.84 -3.82
CA LEU A 76 3.64 -13.04 -4.44
C LEU A 76 4.01 -12.59 -5.86
N ARG A 77 5.29 -12.33 -6.13
CA ARG A 77 5.79 -12.10 -7.50
C ARG A 77 5.55 -13.31 -8.41
N ALA A 78 5.81 -14.51 -7.90
CA ALA A 78 5.55 -15.74 -8.66
C ALA A 78 4.06 -15.89 -8.99
N VAL A 79 3.17 -15.63 -8.00
CA VAL A 79 1.71 -15.65 -8.21
C VAL A 79 1.28 -14.63 -9.26
N ALA A 80 1.83 -13.40 -9.20
CA ALA A 80 1.51 -12.35 -10.18
C ALA A 80 1.93 -12.77 -11.60
N ALA A 81 3.13 -13.33 -11.74
CA ALA A 81 3.67 -13.78 -13.03
C ALA A 81 2.87 -14.96 -13.60
N GLU A 82 2.57 -15.97 -12.79
CA GLU A 82 1.79 -17.15 -13.18
C GLU A 82 0.39 -16.76 -13.70
N ASN A 83 -0.25 -15.81 -13.02
CA ASN A 83 -1.58 -15.33 -13.39
C ASN A 83 -1.57 -14.17 -14.40
N LYS A 84 -0.39 -13.75 -14.87
CA LYS A 84 -0.20 -12.63 -15.81
C LYS A 84 -0.92 -11.37 -15.36
N CYS A 85 -0.81 -11.05 -14.05
CA CYS A 85 -1.43 -9.86 -13.51
C CYS A 85 -0.79 -8.59 -14.08
N ALA A 86 -1.61 -7.67 -14.55
CA ALA A 86 -1.15 -6.43 -15.16
C ALA A 86 -0.71 -5.39 -14.13
N CYS A 87 -1.20 -5.49 -12.89
CA CYS A 87 -0.84 -4.60 -11.80
C CYS A 87 -1.01 -5.30 -10.44
N ILE A 88 -0.57 -4.61 -9.40
CA ILE A 88 -0.66 -5.07 -8.00
C ILE A 88 -1.64 -4.17 -7.25
N VAL A 89 -2.61 -4.76 -6.56
CA VAL A 89 -3.48 -4.07 -5.60
C VAL A 89 -3.09 -4.52 -4.20
N GLY A 90 -2.57 -3.61 -3.41
CA GLY A 90 -2.26 -3.83 -2.00
C GLY A 90 -3.37 -3.27 -1.11
N MET A 91 -4.11 -4.15 -0.44
CA MET A 91 -5.21 -3.76 0.43
C MET A 91 -4.96 -4.20 1.86
N GLY A 92 -4.98 -3.26 2.81
CA GLY A 92 -4.73 -3.57 4.23
C GLY A 92 -4.06 -2.46 5.01
N GLY A 93 -3.30 -2.84 6.03
CA GLY A 93 -2.44 -1.97 6.82
C GLY A 93 -1.00 -1.92 6.31
N GLY A 94 -0.11 -1.25 7.04
CA GLY A 94 1.26 -0.94 6.61
C GLY A 94 2.05 -2.12 6.05
N LYS A 95 2.05 -3.27 6.70
CA LYS A 95 2.82 -4.45 6.23
C LYS A 95 2.32 -5.01 4.89
N ALA A 96 1.00 -5.09 4.69
CA ALA A 96 0.43 -5.53 3.43
C ALA A 96 0.72 -4.52 2.30
N ILE A 97 0.64 -3.23 2.62
CA ILE A 97 0.98 -2.12 1.72
C ILE A 97 2.45 -2.18 1.32
N ASP A 98 3.37 -2.32 2.28
CA ASP A 98 4.80 -2.42 2.04
C ASP A 98 5.17 -3.64 1.19
N THR A 99 4.56 -4.79 1.49
CA THR A 99 4.72 -5.99 0.67
C THR A 99 4.30 -5.74 -0.77
N SER A 100 3.16 -5.07 -0.99
CA SER A 100 2.64 -4.76 -2.32
C SER A 100 3.56 -3.80 -3.09
N LYS A 101 4.13 -2.81 -2.41
CA LYS A 101 5.16 -1.94 -3.00
C LYS A 101 6.43 -2.71 -3.39
N CYS A 102 6.87 -3.64 -2.54
CA CYS A 102 8.01 -4.51 -2.83
C CYS A 102 7.73 -5.42 -4.04
N VAL A 103 6.53 -5.98 -4.16
CA VAL A 103 6.15 -6.84 -5.29
C VAL A 103 6.16 -6.07 -6.60
N GLY A 104 5.52 -4.90 -6.67
CA GLY A 104 5.37 -4.09 -7.87
C GLY A 104 6.46 -3.02 -8.06
N GLN A 105 7.37 -2.83 -7.10
CA GLN A 105 8.44 -1.83 -7.14
C GLN A 105 7.96 -0.38 -7.40
N GLY A 106 6.74 -0.06 -6.95
CA GLY A 106 6.13 1.26 -7.09
C GLY A 106 5.41 1.49 -8.42
N ASP A 107 5.79 0.81 -9.50
CA ASP A 107 5.10 0.93 -10.78
C ASP A 107 3.95 -0.08 -10.91
N GLY A 108 2.81 0.37 -11.44
CA GLY A 108 1.62 -0.47 -11.53
C GLY A 108 1.09 -0.92 -10.15
N VAL A 109 1.37 -0.16 -9.08
CA VAL A 109 0.91 -0.44 -7.72
C VAL A 109 -0.25 0.47 -7.36
N ILE A 110 -1.34 -0.14 -6.95
CA ILE A 110 -2.54 0.53 -6.42
C ILE A 110 -2.64 0.17 -4.95
N ILE A 111 -2.63 1.16 -4.07
CA ILE A 111 -2.75 0.95 -2.62
C ILE A 111 -4.15 1.32 -2.16
N VAL A 112 -4.76 0.41 -1.41
CA VAL A 112 -6.08 0.57 -0.80
C VAL A 112 -5.95 0.37 0.72
N PRO A 113 -5.69 1.43 1.50
CA PRO A 113 -5.61 1.30 2.94
C PRO A 113 -6.98 0.94 3.53
N THR A 114 -7.01 -0.07 4.41
CA THR A 114 -8.22 -0.48 5.14
C THR A 114 -8.29 0.12 6.55
N ILE A 115 -7.19 0.72 6.98
CA ILE A 115 -7.01 1.42 8.25
C ILE A 115 -6.18 2.68 8.02
N ALA A 116 -6.39 3.71 8.83
CA ALA A 116 -5.59 4.96 8.82
C ALA A 116 -4.58 4.94 9.97
N ALA A 117 -3.60 4.02 9.93
CA ALA A 117 -2.67 3.77 11.04
C ALA A 117 -1.24 4.26 10.78
N THR A 118 -0.89 4.64 9.55
CA THR A 118 0.47 4.96 9.13
C THR A 118 0.48 5.75 7.82
N ASP A 119 1.59 6.41 7.51
CA ASP A 119 1.83 7.12 6.24
C ASP A 119 2.33 6.20 5.09
N ALA A 120 2.56 4.93 5.36
CA ALA A 120 3.04 3.94 4.40
C ALA A 120 2.33 3.94 3.02
N PRO A 121 1.01 4.25 2.91
CA PRO A 121 0.32 4.26 1.62
C PRO A 121 0.94 5.17 0.56
N THR A 122 1.54 6.28 0.95
CA THR A 122 2.02 7.33 0.03
C THR A 122 3.52 7.33 -0.19
N SER A 123 4.28 6.61 0.65
CA SER A 123 5.74 6.60 0.60
C SER A 123 6.30 5.76 -0.55
N HIS A 124 7.49 6.14 -1.02
CA HIS A 124 8.28 5.38 -2.01
C HIS A 124 9.24 4.38 -1.36
N SER A 125 9.00 4.02 -0.11
CA SER A 125 9.80 3.06 0.66
C SER A 125 8.94 2.00 1.32
N ALA A 126 9.57 0.92 1.74
CA ALA A 126 8.94 -0.15 2.52
C ALA A 126 9.92 -0.63 3.58
N VAL A 127 9.38 -1.15 4.68
CA VAL A 127 10.15 -1.81 5.73
C VAL A 127 10.07 -3.31 5.53
N LEU A 128 11.23 -3.95 5.42
CA LEU A 128 11.36 -5.40 5.33
C LEU A 128 11.59 -5.98 6.72
N TYR A 129 10.97 -7.11 6.95
CA TYR A 129 11.07 -7.88 8.18
C TYR A 129 11.50 -9.31 7.87
N THR A 130 12.11 -9.97 8.85
CA THR A 130 12.26 -11.41 8.82
C THR A 130 10.89 -12.09 8.97
N GLU A 131 10.81 -13.40 8.74
CA GLU A 131 9.56 -14.15 8.94
C GLU A 131 9.12 -14.16 10.40
N ASP A 132 10.08 -14.04 11.34
CA ASP A 132 9.83 -13.94 12.77
C ASP A 132 9.40 -12.52 13.22
N GLY A 133 9.40 -11.56 12.29
CA GLY A 133 8.94 -10.19 12.52
C GLY A 133 9.99 -9.22 13.04
N GLU A 134 11.27 -9.60 13.01
CA GLU A 134 12.38 -8.69 13.31
C GLU A 134 12.69 -7.78 12.11
N PHE A 135 13.19 -6.58 12.40
CA PHE A 135 13.64 -5.67 11.35
C PHE A 135 14.76 -6.30 10.52
N ASP A 136 14.62 -6.29 9.19
CA ASP A 136 15.63 -6.75 8.24
C ASP A 136 16.30 -5.57 7.52
N ASP A 137 15.52 -4.79 6.75
CA ASP A 137 16.08 -3.75 5.87
C ASP A 137 15.01 -2.72 5.47
N TYR A 138 15.44 -1.66 4.77
CA TYR A 138 14.56 -0.75 4.04
C TYR A 138 14.68 -0.99 2.54
N ALA A 139 13.55 -1.09 1.85
CA ALA A 139 13.49 -1.03 0.40
C ALA A 139 13.10 0.38 -0.06
N TYR A 140 13.81 0.93 -1.05
CA TYR A 140 13.51 2.21 -1.66
C TYR A 140 13.16 2.04 -3.13
N PHE A 141 12.11 2.70 -3.58
CA PHE A 141 11.63 2.62 -4.95
C PHE A 141 11.87 3.93 -5.69
N LYS A 142 11.93 3.87 -7.01
CA LYS A 142 12.13 5.07 -7.85
C LYS A 142 10.95 6.04 -7.78
N GLN A 143 9.76 5.54 -7.43
CA GLN A 143 8.53 6.31 -7.34
C GLN A 143 7.61 5.77 -6.24
N SER A 144 6.71 6.64 -5.78
CA SER A 144 5.59 6.25 -4.93
C SER A 144 4.59 5.38 -5.71
N PRO A 145 3.65 4.70 -5.04
CA PRO A 145 2.59 3.95 -5.72
C PRO A 145 1.88 4.77 -6.80
N SER A 146 1.51 4.13 -7.90
CA SER A 146 0.83 4.80 -9.01
C SER A 146 -0.53 5.37 -8.60
N VAL A 147 -1.24 4.67 -7.70
CA VAL A 147 -2.53 5.12 -7.16
C VAL A 147 -2.60 4.80 -5.66
N VAL A 148 -3.10 5.75 -4.90
CA VAL A 148 -3.59 5.53 -3.53
C VAL A 148 -5.09 5.81 -3.53
N LEU A 149 -5.89 4.79 -3.24
CA LEU A 149 -7.36 4.84 -3.25
C LEU A 149 -7.89 4.63 -1.84
N VAL A 150 -8.40 5.69 -1.23
CA VAL A 150 -8.92 5.69 0.14
C VAL A 150 -10.45 5.69 0.12
N ASP A 151 -11.03 4.55 0.44
CA ASP A 151 -12.46 4.44 0.72
C ASP A 151 -12.71 4.81 2.18
N THR A 152 -13.29 5.98 2.41
CA THR A 152 -13.49 6.50 3.77
C THR A 152 -14.51 5.67 4.57
N THR A 153 -15.46 4.99 3.92
CA THR A 153 -16.40 4.09 4.61
C THR A 153 -15.69 2.83 5.12
N VAL A 154 -14.71 2.31 4.37
CA VAL A 154 -13.89 1.17 4.80
C VAL A 154 -12.99 1.56 5.98
N VAL A 155 -12.31 2.69 5.87
CA VAL A 155 -11.43 3.18 6.96
C VAL A 155 -12.23 3.52 8.22
N ALA A 156 -13.39 4.16 8.09
CA ALA A 156 -14.25 4.50 9.22
C ALA A 156 -14.83 3.29 9.95
N SER A 157 -14.97 2.15 9.27
CA SER A 157 -15.42 0.89 9.88
C SER A 157 -14.33 0.18 10.72
N ALA A 158 -13.09 0.64 10.64
CA ALA A 158 -11.97 0.05 11.38
C ALA A 158 -11.96 0.50 12.86
N PRO A 159 -11.39 -0.30 13.77
CA PRO A 159 -11.26 0.10 15.17
C PRO A 159 -10.53 1.45 15.34
N THR A 160 -11.10 2.35 16.16
CA THR A 160 -10.60 3.73 16.39
C THR A 160 -9.11 3.77 16.80
N ARG A 161 -8.59 2.73 17.46
CA ARG A 161 -7.17 2.66 17.84
C ARG A 161 -6.22 2.83 16.64
N PHE A 162 -6.62 2.39 15.45
CA PHE A 162 -5.80 2.56 14.25
C PHE A 162 -5.75 4.03 13.78
N LEU A 163 -6.86 4.74 13.87
CA LEU A 163 -6.87 6.18 13.59
C LEU A 163 -5.98 6.93 14.60
N VAL A 164 -6.07 6.60 15.88
CA VAL A 164 -5.19 7.18 16.93
C VAL A 164 -3.72 6.89 16.63
N SER A 165 -3.39 5.67 16.19
CA SER A 165 -2.04 5.32 15.75
C SER A 165 -1.57 6.20 14.60
N GLY A 166 -2.39 6.39 13.57
CA GLY A 166 -2.04 7.25 12.43
C GLY A 166 -1.90 8.73 12.78
N MET A 167 -2.70 9.22 13.73
CA MET A 167 -2.51 10.58 14.28
C MET A 167 -1.16 10.70 14.99
N GLY A 168 -0.75 9.69 15.75
CA GLY A 168 0.56 9.63 16.40
C GLY A 168 1.70 9.57 15.38
N ASP A 169 1.57 8.75 14.36
CA ASP A 169 2.52 8.61 13.26
C ASP A 169 2.70 9.94 12.51
N ALA A 170 1.61 10.60 12.14
CA ALA A 170 1.66 11.91 11.51
C ALA A 170 2.32 12.99 12.40
N LEU A 171 2.07 12.95 13.70
CA LEU A 171 2.69 13.89 14.65
C LEU A 171 4.20 13.61 14.80
N SER A 172 4.63 12.34 14.76
CA SER A 172 6.03 11.95 14.93
C SER A 172 6.93 12.56 13.84
N THR A 173 6.42 12.71 12.62
CA THR A 173 7.16 13.26 11.47
C THR A 173 7.73 14.66 11.75
N TYR A 174 7.01 15.49 12.51
CA TYR A 174 7.52 16.80 12.93
C TYR A 174 8.75 16.68 13.83
N PHE A 175 8.72 15.78 14.81
CA PHE A 175 9.83 15.60 15.75
C PHE A 175 11.02 14.97 15.07
N GLU A 176 10.82 14.03 14.18
CA GLU A 176 11.86 13.37 13.38
C GLU A 176 12.55 14.37 12.44
N ALA A 177 11.80 15.15 11.69
CA ALA A 177 12.34 16.20 10.83
C ALA A 177 13.16 17.24 11.64
N ARG A 178 12.65 17.63 12.79
CA ARG A 178 13.35 18.56 13.69
C ARG A 178 14.65 17.99 14.25
N ALA A 179 14.66 16.70 14.61
CA ALA A 179 15.85 16.00 15.07
C ALA A 179 16.91 15.93 13.97
N ASN A 180 16.51 15.58 12.75
CA ASN A 180 17.38 15.53 11.58
C ASN A 180 18.02 16.89 11.28
N VAL A 181 17.24 17.97 11.27
CA VAL A 181 17.76 19.32 11.05
C VAL A 181 18.78 19.71 12.14
N ARG A 182 18.53 19.38 13.41
CA ARG A 182 19.40 19.69 14.53
C ARG A 182 20.70 18.88 14.54
N SER A 183 20.67 17.64 14.11
CA SER A 183 21.85 16.76 14.08
C SER A 183 22.83 17.13 12.97
N PHE A 184 22.51 18.07 12.08
CA PHE A 184 23.24 18.33 10.82
C PHE A 184 23.52 17.04 10.01
N SER A 185 22.80 16.00 10.32
CA SER A 185 22.90 14.73 9.62
C SER A 185 22.58 14.98 8.14
N ARG A 186 23.58 14.79 7.27
CA ARG A 186 23.39 14.65 5.83
C ARG A 186 22.81 13.28 5.50
N VAL A 187 22.18 12.65 6.51
CA VAL A 187 21.51 11.38 6.29
C VAL A 187 20.50 11.60 5.19
N ASN A 188 20.94 11.21 4.04
CA ASN A 188 20.15 10.63 3.00
C ASN A 188 18.68 11.08 3.02
N ALA A 189 18.47 12.33 2.68
CA ALA A 189 17.37 12.53 1.78
C ALA A 189 17.68 11.55 0.63
N SER A 190 17.11 10.37 0.69
CA SER A 190 17.08 9.41 -0.40
C SER A 190 16.20 10.01 -1.48
N LEU A 191 16.78 10.93 -2.19
CA LEU A 191 16.22 11.65 -3.32
C LEU A 191 16.86 11.11 -4.59
#